data_046becb85cf52b0460b0f0eddf25d3e7
#
_entry.id   046becb85cf52b0460b0f0eddf25d3e7
#
_cell.length_a   1.000
_cell.length_b   1.000
_cell.length_c   1.000
_cell.angle_alpha   90.00
_cell.angle_beta   90.00
_cell.angle_gamma   90.00
#
_symmetry.space_group_name_H-M   'P 1'
#
loop_
_entity.id
_entity.type
_entity.pdbx_description
1 polymer ?
#
loop_
_entity_poly.entity_id
_entity_poly.type
_entity_poly.pdbx_seq_one_letter_code
_entity_poly.pdbx_strand_id
1 'polypeptide(L)'
;IAIRDDISLWRQLPNSQLGSNEQGELWIEGVWLAKREQTADVVEFEENGFRLLGRADRIVKIGDKRISLLGVETALNKHEFIEDCYIAQHPEKSRLAAWIGLTEQGIQFFREKGRRALIHKLKLFLEHSQEKAAIPRFWRFTYQLPRNSQSKINKLEFNRTCLETCKDAIWLEQSKNENSQISTGIVPLDLVYLKDHFAEFPLVPGVIELQWISEKIKAFFGKEVIIRSFDKLKYQTFLRPNDRFDIQLKWDPAKNRMAFQLLANNETCCTGLAVIEYEDHLTDC
;
A
#
# COMPACT_ATOMS: atom_id res chain seq x y z
N ILE A 1 0.83 -36.99 7.47
CA ILE A 1 0.54 -36.86 8.90
C ILE A 1 -0.96 -36.68 9.11
N ALA A 2 -1.61 -35.93 8.25
CA ALA A 2 -3.05 -35.77 8.22
C ALA A 2 -3.53 -35.67 6.77
N ILE A 3 -4.77 -36.06 6.51
CA ILE A 3 -5.42 -35.97 5.21
C ILE A 3 -6.70 -35.18 5.33
N ARG A 4 -7.06 -34.48 4.28
CA ARG A 4 -8.29 -33.70 4.18
C ARG A 4 -9.03 -34.12 2.92
N ASP A 5 -10.21 -34.70 3.13
CA ASP A 5 -11.01 -35.23 2.03
C ASP A 5 -12.02 -34.22 1.48
N ASP A 6 -12.28 -33.14 2.16
CA ASP A 6 -13.14 -32.03 1.76
C ASP A 6 -12.99 -30.84 2.69
N ILE A 7 -13.85 -29.87 2.57
CA ILE A 7 -13.73 -28.50 3.08
C ILE A 7 -13.68 -28.40 4.63
N SER A 8 -13.89 -29.45 5.40
CA SER A 8 -14.19 -29.29 6.83
C SER A 8 -13.05 -29.58 7.79
N LEU A 9 -12.62 -30.81 7.93
CA LEU A 9 -11.69 -31.21 9.00
C LEU A 9 -10.51 -32.01 8.46
N TRP A 10 -9.35 -31.79 9.07
CA TRP A 10 -8.20 -32.66 8.89
C TRP A 10 -8.35 -33.90 9.76
N ARG A 11 -8.06 -35.06 9.21
CA ARG A 11 -8.10 -36.34 9.91
C ARG A 11 -6.68 -36.85 10.12
N GLN A 12 -6.42 -37.37 11.31
CA GLN A 12 -5.16 -38.02 11.65
C GLN A 12 -4.96 -39.28 10.80
N LEU A 13 -3.74 -39.46 10.30
CA LEU A 13 -3.35 -40.69 9.62
C LEU A 13 -3.08 -41.83 10.62
N PRO A 14 -3.26 -43.10 10.21
CA PRO A 14 -2.85 -44.23 11.01
C PRO A 14 -1.39 -44.15 11.43
N ASN A 15 -1.08 -44.67 12.62
CA ASN A 15 0.28 -44.68 13.21
C ASN A 15 0.90 -43.27 13.47
N SER A 16 0.07 -42.24 13.56
CA SER A 16 0.46 -40.94 14.11
C SER A 16 -0.32 -40.62 15.38
N GLN A 17 0.25 -39.78 16.24
CA GLN A 17 -0.45 -39.14 17.33
C GLN A 17 -0.34 -37.64 17.17
N LEU A 18 -1.42 -36.94 17.41
CA LEU A 18 -1.52 -35.50 17.31
C LEU A 18 -2.12 -34.96 18.58
N GLY A 19 -1.69 -33.76 18.96
CA GLY A 19 -2.26 -33.01 20.07
C GLY A 19 -1.84 -31.56 19.99
N SER A 20 -2.28 -30.75 20.95
CA SER A 20 -1.87 -29.37 21.04
C SER A 20 -1.26 -29.06 22.40
N ASN A 21 -0.39 -28.06 22.44
CA ASN A 21 0.12 -27.48 23.68
C ASN A 21 -0.91 -26.47 24.26
N GLU A 22 -0.57 -25.84 25.38
CA GLU A 22 -1.43 -24.84 26.04
C GLU A 22 -1.75 -23.63 25.15
N GLN A 23 -0.91 -23.33 24.18
CA GLN A 23 -1.09 -22.26 23.19
C GLN A 23 -1.97 -22.68 22.01
N GLY A 24 -2.31 -23.99 21.91
CA GLY A 24 -3.07 -24.57 20.82
C GLY A 24 -2.21 -24.94 19.59
N GLU A 25 -0.86 -24.91 19.73
CA GLU A 25 0.04 -25.29 18.66
C GLU A 25 0.13 -26.81 18.55
N LEU A 26 0.04 -27.33 17.31
CA LEU A 26 0.04 -28.74 17.00
C LEU A 26 1.39 -29.38 17.32
N TRP A 27 1.38 -30.48 18.05
CA TRP A 27 2.51 -31.39 18.12
C TRP A 27 2.18 -32.70 17.41
N ILE A 28 3.21 -33.36 16.90
CA ILE A 28 3.11 -34.57 16.09
C ILE A 28 4.08 -35.61 16.62
N GLU A 29 3.60 -36.84 16.72
CA GLU A 29 4.38 -38.01 17.06
C GLU A 29 4.01 -39.14 16.11
N GLY A 30 4.96 -39.95 15.64
CA GLY A 30 4.70 -41.04 14.71
C GLY A 30 5.92 -41.93 14.52
N VAL A 31 5.73 -43.14 13.99
CA VAL A 31 6.79 -44.15 13.80
C VAL A 31 7.94 -43.70 12.89
N TRP A 32 7.70 -42.65 12.08
CA TRP A 32 8.69 -42.05 11.18
C TRP A 32 9.40 -40.83 11.77
N LEU A 33 9.08 -40.43 13.00
CA LEU A 33 9.73 -39.35 13.72
C LEU A 33 10.57 -39.90 14.84
N ALA A 34 11.82 -39.43 14.97
CA ALA A 34 12.73 -39.83 16.06
C ALA A 34 12.22 -39.40 17.44
N LYS A 35 11.43 -38.33 17.50
CA LYS A 35 10.82 -37.79 18.70
C LYS A 35 9.56 -36.99 18.34
N ARG A 36 8.79 -36.62 19.36
CA ARG A 36 7.69 -35.66 19.19
C ARG A 36 8.21 -34.33 18.63
N GLU A 37 7.58 -33.87 17.56
CA GLU A 37 7.87 -32.60 16.93
C GLU A 37 6.80 -31.57 17.26
N GLN A 38 7.19 -30.40 17.74
CA GLN A 38 6.30 -29.26 17.94
C GLN A 38 6.29 -28.43 16.67
N THR A 39 5.09 -28.18 16.14
CA THR A 39 4.92 -27.28 14.99
C THR A 39 4.50 -25.87 15.46
N ALA A 40 4.55 -24.92 14.56
CA ALA A 40 3.97 -23.60 14.80
C ALA A 40 2.52 -23.48 14.26
N ASP A 41 1.89 -24.58 13.87
CA ASP A 41 0.54 -24.61 13.36
C ASP A 41 -0.45 -24.69 14.52
N VAL A 42 -1.41 -23.79 14.60
CA VAL A 42 -2.45 -23.78 15.61
C VAL A 42 -3.67 -24.53 15.13
N VAL A 43 -4.18 -25.39 15.96
CA VAL A 43 -5.29 -26.30 15.66
C VAL A 43 -6.38 -26.22 16.72
N GLU A 44 -7.58 -26.57 16.30
CA GLU A 44 -8.73 -26.80 17.16
C GLU A 44 -9.23 -28.21 16.91
N PHE A 45 -9.20 -29.07 17.95
CA PHE A 45 -9.68 -30.45 17.85
C PHE A 45 -11.19 -30.49 17.96
N GLU A 46 -11.81 -31.30 17.12
CA GLU A 46 -13.25 -31.62 17.10
C GLU A 46 -13.41 -33.15 17.18
N GLU A 47 -14.64 -33.64 17.42
CA GLU A 47 -14.89 -35.07 17.61
C GLU A 47 -14.38 -35.98 16.46
N ASN A 48 -14.38 -35.49 15.22
CA ASN A 48 -14.01 -36.28 14.05
C ASN A 48 -12.74 -35.79 13.33
N GLY A 49 -11.90 -35.00 14.01
CA GLY A 49 -10.68 -34.48 13.42
C GLY A 49 -10.22 -33.17 14.04
N PHE A 50 -9.55 -32.35 13.27
CA PHE A 50 -9.11 -31.04 13.73
C PHE A 50 -9.18 -30.00 12.62
N ARG A 51 -9.37 -28.77 13.01
CA ARG A 51 -9.33 -27.60 12.14
C ARG A 51 -7.98 -26.92 12.26
N LEU A 52 -7.33 -26.66 11.14
CA LEU A 52 -6.12 -25.86 11.11
C LEU A 52 -6.50 -24.38 11.11
N LEU A 53 -6.18 -23.66 12.18
CA LEU A 53 -6.48 -22.23 12.32
C LEU A 53 -5.42 -21.35 11.66
N GLY A 54 -4.23 -21.91 11.41
CA GLY A 54 -3.10 -21.23 10.79
C GLY A 54 -1.85 -21.34 11.65
N ARG A 55 -0.83 -20.58 11.32
CA ARG A 55 0.43 -20.55 12.09
C ARG A 55 0.31 -19.64 13.31
N ALA A 56 0.97 -19.98 14.39
CA ALA A 56 0.98 -19.23 15.64
C ALA A 56 1.43 -17.76 15.44
N ASP A 57 2.41 -17.55 14.57
CA ASP A 57 2.91 -16.22 14.21
C ASP A 57 1.91 -15.41 13.36
N ARG A 58 0.85 -16.06 12.85
CA ARG A 58 -0.23 -15.46 12.06
C ARG A 58 -1.59 -15.46 12.78
N ILE A 59 -1.60 -15.73 14.08
CA ILE A 59 -2.78 -15.61 14.94
C ILE A 59 -2.54 -14.51 15.95
N VAL A 60 -3.48 -13.58 16.04
CA VAL A 60 -3.42 -12.45 16.96
C VAL A 60 -4.63 -12.44 17.89
N LYS A 61 -4.43 -11.95 19.11
CA LYS A 61 -5.51 -11.73 20.06
C LYS A 61 -6.00 -10.29 19.98
N ILE A 62 -7.27 -10.11 19.61
CA ILE A 62 -7.95 -8.81 19.60
C ILE A 62 -9.12 -8.86 20.60
N GLY A 63 -8.96 -8.18 21.74
CA GLY A 63 -9.87 -8.41 22.88
C GLY A 63 -9.74 -9.85 23.36
N ASP A 64 -10.86 -10.55 23.46
CA ASP A 64 -10.91 -11.96 23.89
C ASP A 64 -10.91 -12.95 22.73
N LYS A 65 -10.82 -12.46 21.49
CA LYS A 65 -10.89 -13.29 20.28
C LYS A 65 -9.50 -13.60 19.73
N ARG A 66 -9.29 -14.87 19.35
CA ARG A 66 -8.14 -15.30 18.54
C ARG A 66 -8.51 -15.21 17.07
N ILE A 67 -7.75 -14.43 16.30
CA ILE A 67 -8.05 -14.14 14.88
C ILE A 67 -6.92 -14.66 14.02
N SER A 68 -7.26 -15.50 13.05
CA SER A 68 -6.35 -15.94 12.01
C SER A 68 -6.19 -14.84 10.96
N LEU A 69 -5.01 -14.22 10.92
CA LEU A 69 -4.68 -13.21 9.90
C LEU A 69 -4.77 -13.79 8.50
N LEU A 70 -4.29 -15.03 8.31
CA LEU A 70 -4.38 -15.74 7.04
C LEU A 70 -5.84 -15.99 6.62
N GLY A 71 -6.74 -16.28 7.58
CA GLY A 71 -8.16 -16.43 7.30
C GLY A 71 -8.79 -15.16 6.75
N VAL A 72 -8.42 -13.99 7.29
CA VAL A 72 -8.87 -12.69 6.80
C VAL A 72 -8.28 -12.38 5.41
N GLU A 73 -6.99 -12.65 5.19
CA GLU A 73 -6.33 -12.50 3.90
C GLU A 73 -6.97 -13.38 2.84
N THR A 74 -7.22 -14.67 3.15
CA THR A 74 -7.88 -15.61 2.25
C THR A 74 -9.30 -15.17 1.89
N ALA A 75 -10.02 -14.58 2.84
CA ALA A 75 -11.35 -14.04 2.55
C ALA A 75 -11.26 -12.81 1.63
N LEU A 76 -10.38 -11.85 1.94
CA LEU A 76 -10.20 -10.63 1.13
C LEU A 76 -9.75 -10.93 -0.31
N ASN A 77 -8.81 -11.85 -0.50
CA ASN A 77 -8.29 -12.22 -1.82
C ASN A 77 -9.35 -12.87 -2.75
N LYS A 78 -10.54 -13.19 -2.25
CA LYS A 78 -11.68 -13.62 -3.09
C LYS A 78 -12.46 -12.44 -3.68
N HIS A 79 -12.21 -11.22 -3.24
CA HIS A 79 -12.93 -10.06 -3.72
C HIS A 79 -12.31 -9.53 -5.02
N GLU A 80 -13.14 -9.27 -6.03
CA GLU A 80 -12.74 -8.81 -7.39
C GLU A 80 -11.83 -7.57 -7.42
N PHE A 81 -11.85 -6.73 -6.36
CA PHE A 81 -11.05 -5.52 -6.25
C PHE A 81 -9.67 -5.73 -5.64
N ILE A 82 -9.39 -6.93 -5.15
CA ILE A 82 -8.16 -7.24 -4.42
C ILE A 82 -7.24 -8.10 -5.28
N GLU A 83 -6.06 -7.59 -5.59
CA GLU A 83 -4.98 -8.33 -6.23
C GLU A 83 -4.17 -9.12 -5.20
N ASP A 84 -3.87 -8.48 -4.09
CA ASP A 84 -3.10 -9.04 -2.98
C ASP A 84 -3.39 -8.27 -1.70
N CYS A 85 -3.25 -8.92 -0.55
CA CYS A 85 -3.40 -8.25 0.73
C CYS A 85 -2.43 -8.78 1.79
N TYR A 86 -2.14 -7.94 2.75
CA TYR A 86 -1.42 -8.29 3.96
C TYR A 86 -2.15 -7.71 5.18
N ILE A 87 -2.45 -8.59 6.13
CA ILE A 87 -3.16 -8.24 7.36
C ILE A 87 -2.23 -8.44 8.55
N ALA A 88 -2.15 -7.44 9.41
CA ALA A 88 -1.47 -7.56 10.68
C ALA A 88 -2.13 -6.64 11.73
N GLN A 89 -1.72 -6.79 12.98
CA GLN A 89 -2.12 -5.84 14.00
C GLN A 89 -1.45 -4.49 13.75
N HIS A 90 -2.22 -3.41 13.88
CA HIS A 90 -1.70 -2.05 13.80
C HIS A 90 -0.62 -1.84 14.89
N PRO A 91 0.54 -1.25 14.57
CA PRO A 91 1.67 -1.17 15.51
C PRO A 91 1.35 -0.50 16.83
N GLU A 92 0.42 0.45 16.86
CA GLU A 92 0.06 1.22 18.07
C GLU A 92 -1.34 0.94 18.59
N LYS A 93 -2.16 0.19 17.87
CA LYS A 93 -3.57 -0.03 18.23
C LYS A 93 -3.89 -1.51 18.33
N SER A 94 -4.68 -1.90 19.33
CA SER A 94 -5.18 -3.27 19.43
C SER A 94 -6.33 -3.54 18.44
N ARG A 95 -6.04 -3.37 17.14
CA ARG A 95 -6.96 -3.57 16.01
C ARG A 95 -6.18 -4.00 14.79
N LEU A 96 -6.83 -4.65 13.85
CA LEU A 96 -6.21 -5.04 12.59
C LEU A 96 -6.05 -3.85 11.65
N ALA A 97 -4.95 -3.88 10.91
CA ALA A 97 -4.69 -3.05 9.75
C ALA A 97 -4.53 -3.93 8.51
N ALA A 98 -5.03 -3.43 7.39
CA ALA A 98 -4.97 -4.05 6.08
C ALA A 98 -4.13 -3.19 5.14
N TRP A 99 -3.15 -3.81 4.47
CA TRP A 99 -2.41 -3.24 3.36
C TRP A 99 -2.81 -3.99 2.09
N ILE A 100 -3.43 -3.29 1.16
CA ILE A 100 -4.17 -3.87 0.04
C ILE A 100 -3.56 -3.42 -1.28
N GLY A 101 -3.18 -4.38 -2.11
CA GLY A 101 -2.95 -4.19 -3.53
C GLY A 101 -4.29 -4.29 -4.28
N LEU A 102 -4.65 -3.27 -5.02
CA LEU A 102 -5.89 -3.22 -5.77
C LEU A 102 -5.70 -3.73 -7.21
N THR A 103 -6.71 -4.47 -7.71
CA THR A 103 -6.85 -4.74 -9.14
C THR A 103 -7.18 -3.45 -9.91
N GLU A 104 -7.09 -3.48 -11.23
CA GLU A 104 -7.53 -2.37 -12.08
C GLU A 104 -9.00 -1.99 -11.81
N GLN A 105 -9.87 -2.96 -11.62
CA GLN A 105 -11.27 -2.72 -11.25
C GLN A 105 -11.41 -2.04 -9.89
N GLY A 106 -10.60 -2.46 -8.92
CA GLY A 106 -10.56 -1.83 -7.61
C GLY A 106 -10.07 -0.39 -7.66
N ILE A 107 -9.05 -0.11 -8.47
CA ILE A 107 -8.53 1.25 -8.72
C ILE A 107 -9.60 2.11 -9.42
N GLN A 108 -10.27 1.56 -10.43
CA GLN A 108 -11.33 2.27 -11.12
C GLN A 108 -12.48 2.60 -10.17
N PHE A 109 -12.93 1.65 -9.35
CA PHE A 109 -13.94 1.91 -8.32
C PHE A 109 -13.50 2.99 -7.33
N PHE A 110 -12.22 2.95 -6.89
CA PHE A 110 -11.65 3.98 -6.03
C PHE A 110 -11.71 5.37 -6.70
N ARG A 111 -11.37 5.46 -7.98
CA ARG A 111 -11.39 6.72 -8.74
C ARG A 111 -12.82 7.28 -8.90
N GLU A 112 -13.82 6.43 -9.04
CA GLU A 112 -15.21 6.82 -9.27
C GLU A 112 -16.03 7.08 -8.00
N LYS A 113 -15.75 6.33 -6.94
CA LYS A 113 -16.56 6.32 -5.72
C LYS A 113 -15.81 6.76 -4.47
N GLY A 114 -14.49 6.91 -4.60
CA GLY A 114 -13.61 7.35 -3.52
C GLY A 114 -13.29 6.27 -2.48
N ARG A 115 -12.34 6.63 -1.61
CA ARG A 115 -11.78 5.77 -0.58
C ARG A 115 -12.82 5.21 0.41
N ARG A 116 -13.77 6.05 0.83
CA ARG A 116 -14.77 5.65 1.84
C ARG A 116 -15.70 4.57 1.31
N ALA A 117 -16.15 4.70 0.08
CA ALA A 117 -17.02 3.72 -0.57
C ALA A 117 -16.29 2.38 -0.76
N LEU A 118 -15.02 2.40 -1.18
CA LEU A 118 -14.20 1.19 -1.31
C LEU A 118 -14.06 0.47 0.05
N ILE A 119 -13.65 1.18 1.11
CA ILE A 119 -13.53 0.60 2.44
C ILE A 119 -14.86 0.01 2.93
N HIS A 120 -15.96 0.71 2.70
CA HIS A 120 -17.29 0.23 3.08
C HIS A 120 -17.64 -1.08 2.37
N LYS A 121 -17.42 -1.16 1.07
CA LYS A 121 -17.68 -2.37 0.26
C LYS A 121 -16.84 -3.56 0.75
N LEU A 122 -15.54 -3.35 1.02
CA LEU A 122 -14.66 -4.40 1.52
C LEU A 122 -15.03 -4.86 2.94
N LYS A 123 -15.48 -3.96 3.82
CA LYS A 123 -15.97 -4.32 5.14
C LYS A 123 -17.24 -5.16 5.07
N LEU A 124 -18.22 -4.74 4.29
CA LEU A 124 -19.45 -5.52 4.07
C LEU A 124 -19.15 -6.91 3.54
N PHE A 125 -18.21 -7.04 2.61
CA PHE A 125 -17.79 -8.34 2.08
C PHE A 125 -17.21 -9.24 3.18
N LEU A 126 -16.34 -8.70 4.05
CA LEU A 126 -15.77 -9.47 5.16
C LEU A 126 -16.82 -9.86 6.21
N GLU A 127 -17.83 -9.03 6.47
CA GLU A 127 -18.89 -9.32 7.45
C GLU A 127 -19.69 -10.58 7.15
N HIS A 128 -19.70 -11.06 5.90
CA HIS A 128 -20.33 -12.32 5.53
C HIS A 128 -19.58 -13.57 6.01
N SER A 129 -18.28 -13.48 6.26
CA SER A 129 -17.42 -14.64 6.53
C SER A 129 -16.51 -14.48 7.73
N GLN A 130 -16.42 -13.29 8.30
CA GLN A 130 -15.49 -12.97 9.39
C GLN A 130 -16.21 -12.34 10.58
N GLU A 131 -15.73 -12.65 11.78
CA GLU A 131 -16.20 -11.99 12.99
C GLU A 131 -15.85 -10.49 12.99
N LYS A 132 -16.68 -9.68 13.62
CA LYS A 132 -16.50 -8.22 13.72
C LYS A 132 -15.11 -7.78 14.24
N ALA A 133 -14.51 -8.58 15.12
CA ALA A 133 -13.16 -8.31 15.65
C ALA A 133 -12.06 -8.53 14.59
N ALA A 134 -12.31 -9.37 13.60
CA ALA A 134 -11.40 -9.68 12.49
C ALA A 134 -11.45 -8.66 11.34
N ILE A 135 -12.41 -7.74 11.35
CA ILE A 135 -12.53 -6.73 10.30
C ILE A 135 -11.52 -5.60 10.56
N PRO A 136 -10.60 -5.33 9.60
CA PRO A 136 -9.61 -4.28 9.75
C PRO A 136 -10.24 -2.90 9.99
N ARG A 137 -9.64 -2.13 10.89
CA ARG A 137 -10.03 -0.74 11.17
C ARG A 137 -9.20 0.27 10.39
N PHE A 138 -7.96 -0.10 10.08
CA PHE A 138 -7.01 0.71 9.34
C PHE A 138 -6.77 0.09 7.97
N TRP A 139 -6.81 0.90 6.92
CA TRP A 139 -6.72 0.47 5.54
C TRP A 139 -5.66 1.30 4.82
N ARG A 140 -4.75 0.61 4.14
CA ARG A 140 -3.75 1.20 3.26
C ARG A 140 -3.90 0.58 1.88
N PHE A 141 -3.80 1.40 0.84
CA PHE A 141 -3.97 0.97 -0.54
C PHE A 141 -2.72 1.24 -1.36
N THR A 142 -2.38 0.29 -2.21
CA THR A 142 -1.30 0.40 -3.19
C THR A 142 -1.69 -0.32 -4.47
N TYR A 143 -0.98 -0.08 -5.56
CA TYR A 143 -1.15 -0.86 -6.78
C TYR A 143 -0.48 -2.23 -6.68
N GLN A 144 0.61 -2.35 -5.88
CA GLN A 144 1.34 -3.59 -5.67
C GLN A 144 1.96 -3.62 -4.27
N LEU A 145 1.85 -4.77 -3.61
CA LEU A 145 2.51 -4.98 -2.32
C LEU A 145 4.01 -5.29 -2.51
N PRO A 146 4.90 -4.72 -1.68
CA PRO A 146 6.35 -4.96 -1.76
C PRO A 146 6.73 -6.31 -1.15
N ARG A 147 6.43 -7.40 -1.85
CA ARG A 147 6.83 -8.75 -1.45
C ARG A 147 8.27 -9.02 -1.88
N ASN A 148 9.05 -9.62 -0.97
CA ASN A 148 10.40 -10.07 -1.31
C ASN A 148 10.36 -11.35 -2.17
N SER A 149 11.53 -11.86 -2.55
CA SER A 149 11.66 -13.09 -3.35
C SER A 149 11.05 -14.35 -2.71
N GLN A 150 10.79 -14.34 -1.40
CA GLN A 150 10.10 -15.39 -0.67
C GLN A 150 8.59 -15.09 -0.49
N SER A 151 8.04 -14.15 -1.23
CA SER A 151 6.65 -13.69 -1.13
C SER A 151 6.25 -13.14 0.24
N LYS A 152 7.20 -12.70 1.05
CA LYS A 152 6.96 -12.14 2.40
C LYS A 152 6.94 -10.62 2.36
N ILE A 153 6.08 -10.04 3.18
CA ILE A 153 6.07 -8.60 3.50
C ILE A 153 7.02 -8.34 4.66
N ASN A 154 7.83 -7.30 4.55
CA ASN A 154 8.65 -6.81 5.64
C ASN A 154 7.76 -6.13 6.70
N LYS A 155 7.80 -6.64 7.92
CA LYS A 155 7.00 -6.11 9.03
C LYS A 155 7.33 -4.63 9.37
N LEU A 156 8.59 -4.23 9.24
CA LEU A 156 9.00 -2.84 9.47
C LEU A 156 8.38 -1.90 8.43
N GLU A 157 8.34 -2.34 7.16
CA GLU A 157 7.73 -1.58 6.08
C GLU A 157 6.21 -1.46 6.24
N PHE A 158 5.55 -2.55 6.64
CA PHE A 158 4.14 -2.51 7.01
C PHE A 158 3.87 -1.53 8.16
N ASN A 159 4.67 -1.59 9.22
CA ASN A 159 4.52 -0.69 10.36
C ASN A 159 4.70 0.78 9.94
N ARG A 160 5.73 1.07 9.14
CA ARG A 160 5.95 2.40 8.56
C ARG A 160 4.74 2.86 7.75
N THR A 161 4.23 2.03 6.86
CA THR A 161 3.03 2.33 6.05
C THR A 161 1.81 2.62 6.92
N CYS A 162 1.65 1.93 8.07
CA CYS A 162 0.55 2.20 9.00
C CYS A 162 0.68 3.56 9.70
N LEU A 163 1.90 3.95 10.07
CA LEU A 163 2.18 5.12 10.92
C LEU A 163 2.41 6.40 10.10
N GLU A 164 3.08 6.28 8.96
CA GLU A 164 3.43 7.42 8.14
C GLU A 164 2.29 7.83 7.20
N THR A 165 2.23 9.11 6.93
CA THR A 165 1.31 9.70 5.97
C THR A 165 1.99 9.82 4.61
N CYS A 166 1.40 9.23 3.56
CA CYS A 166 1.89 9.41 2.20
C CYS A 166 1.59 10.83 1.71
N LYS A 167 2.62 11.63 1.48
CA LYS A 167 2.51 13.05 1.07
C LYS A 167 3.13 13.33 -0.29
N ASP A 168 3.89 12.39 -0.85
CA ASP A 168 4.63 12.57 -2.08
C ASP A 168 4.26 11.52 -3.14
N ALA A 169 4.62 11.78 -4.39
CA ALA A 169 4.55 10.82 -5.48
C ALA A 169 5.55 9.66 -5.29
N ILE A 170 5.24 8.52 -5.89
CA ILE A 170 6.22 7.43 -6.02
C ILE A 170 7.06 7.73 -7.26
N TRP A 171 8.30 8.17 -7.05
CA TRP A 171 9.22 8.49 -8.14
C TRP A 171 9.87 7.22 -8.68
N LEU A 172 9.85 7.02 -10.01
CA LEU A 172 10.32 5.82 -10.69
C LEU A 172 11.65 6.07 -11.39
N GLU A 173 11.66 7.02 -12.30
CA GLU A 173 12.76 7.27 -13.23
C GLU A 173 13.05 8.76 -13.34
N GLN A 174 14.28 9.09 -13.65
CA GLN A 174 14.70 10.45 -13.97
C GLN A 174 15.76 10.42 -15.04
N SER A 175 15.55 11.21 -16.10
CA SER A 175 16.57 11.51 -17.10
C SER A 175 16.86 13.01 -17.07
N LYS A 176 18.13 13.38 -17.19
CA LYS A 176 18.57 14.78 -17.14
C LYS A 176 19.63 15.02 -18.19
N ASN A 177 19.46 16.10 -18.94
CA ASN A 177 20.46 16.68 -19.83
C ASN A 177 20.86 18.08 -19.31
N GLU A 178 21.72 18.77 -20.02
CA GLU A 178 22.20 20.09 -19.63
C GLU A 178 21.06 21.09 -19.38
N ASN A 179 20.07 21.14 -20.27
CA ASN A 179 18.97 22.11 -20.24
C ASN A 179 17.57 21.47 -20.10
N SER A 180 17.48 20.17 -19.81
CA SER A 180 16.19 19.51 -19.67
C SER A 180 16.22 18.35 -18.69
N GLN A 181 15.07 18.06 -18.10
CA GLN A 181 14.88 16.91 -17.22
C GLN A 181 13.48 16.36 -17.42
N ILE A 182 13.36 15.03 -17.38
CA ILE A 182 12.09 14.32 -17.27
C ILE A 182 12.13 13.50 -15.98
N SER A 183 11.11 13.63 -15.16
CA SER A 183 10.94 12.85 -13.95
C SER A 183 9.59 12.13 -14.00
N THR A 184 9.63 10.81 -14.00
CA THR A 184 8.45 9.96 -14.04
C THR A 184 8.03 9.54 -12.64
N GLY A 185 6.75 9.64 -12.34
CA GLY A 185 6.17 9.23 -11.07
C GLY A 185 4.82 8.53 -11.20
N ILE A 186 4.34 7.99 -10.10
CA ILE A 186 2.98 7.45 -9.94
C ILE A 186 2.31 8.15 -8.77
N VAL A 187 1.03 8.49 -8.92
CA VAL A 187 0.20 9.02 -7.84
C VAL A 187 -0.18 7.91 -6.87
N PRO A 188 0.28 7.92 -5.61
CA PRO A 188 -0.09 6.89 -4.65
C PRO A 188 -1.59 6.86 -4.38
N LEU A 189 -2.16 5.66 -4.24
CA LEU A 189 -3.57 5.49 -3.84
C LEU A 189 -3.83 6.01 -2.41
N ASP A 190 -2.80 6.04 -1.57
CA ASP A 190 -2.87 6.53 -0.19
C ASP A 190 -2.39 7.98 -0.01
N LEU A 191 -2.19 8.71 -1.11
CA LEU A 191 -1.81 10.12 -1.04
C LEU A 191 -2.81 10.88 -0.16
N VAL A 192 -2.31 11.57 0.87
CA VAL A 192 -3.16 12.16 1.92
C VAL A 192 -4.18 13.17 1.38
N TYR A 193 -3.79 13.90 0.36
CA TYR A 193 -4.59 14.96 -0.23
C TYR A 193 -5.84 14.46 -0.98
N LEU A 194 -5.89 13.17 -1.36
CA LEU A 194 -7.05 12.57 -2.02
C LEU A 194 -8.27 12.45 -1.11
N LYS A 195 -8.12 12.60 0.22
CA LYS A 195 -9.22 12.45 1.19
C LYS A 195 -10.19 13.62 1.16
N ASP A 196 -9.66 14.81 0.94
CA ASP A 196 -10.35 16.08 1.14
C ASP A 196 -10.65 16.80 -0.18
N HIS A 197 -10.04 16.35 -1.30
CA HIS A 197 -10.29 16.88 -2.63
C HIS A 197 -11.26 15.97 -3.39
N PHE A 198 -12.53 16.30 -3.32
CA PHE A 198 -13.67 15.65 -3.91
C PHE A 198 -13.78 14.16 -3.53
N ALA A 199 -14.43 13.89 -2.39
CA ALA A 199 -14.51 12.56 -1.79
C ALA A 199 -15.00 11.45 -2.74
N GLU A 200 -15.83 11.78 -3.72
CA GLU A 200 -16.36 10.87 -4.75
C GLU A 200 -15.63 10.97 -6.09
N PHE A 201 -14.71 11.92 -6.22
CA PHE A 201 -13.88 12.10 -7.41
C PHE A 201 -12.46 12.52 -7.00
N PRO A 202 -11.70 11.61 -6.37
CA PRO A 202 -10.39 11.94 -5.84
C PRO A 202 -9.41 12.36 -6.95
N LEU A 203 -8.72 13.48 -6.73
CA LEU A 203 -7.72 14.03 -7.63
C LEU A 203 -6.58 14.68 -6.83
N VAL A 204 -5.45 14.89 -7.47
CA VAL A 204 -4.34 15.63 -6.89
C VAL A 204 -4.63 17.12 -6.97
N PRO A 205 -4.59 17.87 -5.85
CA PRO A 205 -4.73 19.32 -5.88
C PRO A 205 -3.64 19.97 -6.72
N GLY A 206 -3.99 20.98 -7.54
CA GLY A 206 -3.00 21.67 -8.38
C GLY A 206 -1.85 22.31 -7.60
N VAL A 207 -2.05 22.69 -6.33
CA VAL A 207 -0.97 23.18 -5.46
C VAL A 207 0.05 22.08 -5.14
N ILE A 208 -0.36 20.82 -5.05
CA ILE A 208 0.53 19.69 -4.83
C ILE A 208 1.29 19.34 -6.12
N GLU A 209 0.64 19.44 -7.29
CA GLU A 209 1.34 19.33 -8.58
C GLU A 209 2.46 20.38 -8.68
N LEU A 210 2.17 21.63 -8.33
CA LEU A 210 3.18 22.71 -8.30
C LEU A 210 4.27 22.47 -7.26
N GLN A 211 3.94 21.90 -6.11
CA GLN A 211 4.95 21.52 -5.12
C GLN A 211 5.93 20.51 -5.72
N TRP A 212 5.44 19.43 -6.32
CA TRP A 212 6.30 18.43 -6.97
C TRP A 212 7.15 19.03 -8.11
N ILE A 213 6.54 19.89 -8.93
CA ILE A 213 7.27 20.62 -9.98
C ILE A 213 8.37 21.48 -9.37
N SER A 214 8.08 22.25 -8.29
CA SER A 214 9.04 23.09 -7.59
C SER A 214 10.23 22.30 -7.04
N GLU A 215 9.97 21.15 -6.42
CA GLU A 215 11.00 20.25 -5.90
C GLU A 215 11.89 19.71 -7.02
N LYS A 216 11.32 19.36 -8.18
CA LYS A 216 12.09 18.89 -9.35
C LYS A 216 12.90 20.02 -9.98
N ILE A 217 12.39 21.25 -10.01
CA ILE A 217 13.15 22.44 -10.45
C ILE A 217 14.35 22.67 -9.54
N LYS A 218 14.16 22.67 -8.22
CA LYS A 218 15.27 22.82 -7.27
C LYS A 218 16.32 21.71 -7.44
N ALA A 219 15.89 20.47 -7.56
CA ALA A 219 16.78 19.33 -7.79
C ALA A 219 17.52 19.40 -9.12
N PHE A 220 16.94 20.01 -10.15
CA PHE A 220 17.59 20.24 -11.44
C PHE A 220 18.87 21.07 -11.29
N PHE A 221 18.85 22.14 -10.49
CA PHE A 221 20.01 23.02 -10.34
C PHE A 221 21.07 22.43 -9.39
N GLY A 222 20.73 21.48 -8.52
CA GLY A 222 21.65 20.89 -7.53
C GLY A 222 22.19 21.90 -6.51
N LYS A 223 21.58 23.08 -6.41
CA LYS A 223 21.91 24.18 -5.49
C LYS A 223 20.62 24.89 -5.10
N GLU A 224 20.69 25.72 -4.08
CA GLU A 224 19.56 26.54 -3.68
C GLU A 224 19.24 27.57 -4.77
N VAL A 225 18.00 27.53 -5.22
CA VAL A 225 17.42 28.49 -6.15
C VAL A 225 16.07 28.93 -5.61
N ILE A 226 15.74 30.20 -5.84
CA ILE A 226 14.44 30.75 -5.47
C ILE A 226 13.53 30.74 -6.71
N ILE A 227 12.37 30.16 -6.59
CA ILE A 227 11.30 30.30 -7.58
C ILE A 227 10.50 31.52 -7.19
N ARG A 228 10.69 32.62 -7.92
CA ARG A 228 10.04 33.90 -7.64
C ARG A 228 8.57 33.92 -7.98
N SER A 229 8.21 33.34 -9.13
CA SER A 229 6.83 33.28 -9.62
C SER A 229 6.62 32.12 -10.57
N PHE A 230 5.35 31.75 -10.74
CA PHE A 230 4.89 30.90 -11.82
C PHE A 230 4.05 31.72 -12.79
N ASP A 231 4.54 31.87 -14.01
CA ASP A 231 3.86 32.62 -15.07
C ASP A 231 3.14 31.64 -16.01
N LYS A 232 2.09 32.13 -16.67
CA LYS A 232 1.33 31.38 -17.70
C LYS A 232 0.86 30.01 -17.23
N LEU A 233 0.57 29.88 -15.95
CA LEU A 233 0.08 28.64 -15.35
C LEU A 233 -1.28 28.25 -15.96
N LYS A 234 -1.39 27.01 -16.44
CA LYS A 234 -2.62 26.44 -17.00
C LYS A 234 -2.81 25.03 -16.49
N TYR A 235 -3.99 24.74 -15.93
CA TYR A 235 -4.46 23.41 -15.61
C TYR A 235 -5.44 22.98 -16.69
N GLN A 236 -5.34 21.75 -17.20
CA GLN A 236 -6.13 21.26 -18.33
C GLN A 236 -6.87 19.98 -17.98
N THR A 237 -6.17 18.95 -17.55
CA THR A 237 -6.77 17.69 -17.08
C THR A 237 -6.39 17.40 -15.63
N PHE A 238 -7.11 16.48 -14.99
CA PHE A 238 -6.87 16.12 -13.60
C PHE A 238 -5.88 14.97 -13.48
N LEU A 239 -4.94 15.12 -12.55
CA LEU A 239 -4.08 14.03 -12.14
C LEU A 239 -4.81 13.18 -11.08
N ARG A 240 -4.98 11.89 -11.36
CA ARG A 240 -5.83 10.98 -10.61
C ARG A 240 -5.03 9.91 -9.84
N PRO A 241 -5.61 9.28 -8.80
CA PRO A 241 -4.98 8.15 -8.12
C PRO A 241 -4.51 7.08 -9.10
N ASN A 242 -3.29 6.57 -8.90
CA ASN A 242 -2.61 5.60 -9.75
C ASN A 242 -2.26 6.05 -11.17
N ASP A 243 -2.41 7.33 -11.52
CA ASP A 243 -1.87 7.82 -12.80
C ASP A 243 -0.34 7.76 -12.76
N ARG A 244 0.24 7.23 -13.85
CA ARG A 244 1.65 7.44 -14.18
C ARG A 244 1.74 8.78 -14.87
N PHE A 245 2.68 9.60 -14.43
CA PHE A 245 2.85 10.96 -14.95
C PHE A 245 4.32 11.31 -15.14
N ASP A 246 4.57 12.28 -16.01
CA ASP A 246 5.89 12.85 -16.28
C ASP A 246 5.89 14.34 -15.97
N ILE A 247 6.90 14.80 -15.24
CA ILE A 247 7.24 16.21 -15.13
C ILE A 247 8.40 16.47 -16.09
N GLN A 248 8.13 17.24 -17.13
CA GLN A 248 9.13 17.68 -18.12
C GLN A 248 9.55 19.11 -17.83
N LEU A 249 10.85 19.31 -17.66
CA LEU A 249 11.47 20.61 -17.39
C LEU A 249 12.37 21.00 -18.57
N LYS A 250 12.31 22.26 -19.00
CA LYS A 250 13.18 22.83 -20.03
C LYS A 250 13.70 24.19 -19.58
N TRP A 251 14.99 24.28 -19.35
CA TRP A 251 15.67 25.47 -18.89
C TRP A 251 16.04 26.41 -20.06
N ASP A 252 15.73 27.71 -19.91
CA ASP A 252 16.19 28.79 -20.79
C ASP A 252 17.12 29.73 -19.99
N PRO A 253 18.45 29.54 -20.08
CA PRO A 253 19.41 30.32 -19.33
C PRO A 253 19.42 31.79 -19.74
N ALA A 254 19.05 32.13 -21.00
CA ALA A 254 19.04 33.50 -21.47
C ALA A 254 17.94 34.35 -20.81
N LYS A 255 16.88 33.69 -20.33
CA LYS A 255 15.72 34.35 -19.73
C LYS A 255 15.55 34.07 -18.22
N ASN A 256 16.42 33.22 -17.65
CA ASN A 256 16.27 32.72 -16.29
C ASN A 256 14.88 32.11 -16.03
N ARG A 257 14.38 31.31 -17.00
CA ARG A 257 13.06 30.70 -16.94
C ARG A 257 13.11 29.19 -17.15
N MET A 258 12.39 28.48 -16.31
CA MET A 258 12.17 27.05 -16.46
C MET A 258 10.75 26.81 -16.98
N ALA A 259 10.63 26.37 -18.24
CA ALA A 259 9.34 25.86 -18.73
C ALA A 259 9.07 24.48 -18.13
N PHE A 260 7.84 24.23 -17.73
CA PHE A 260 7.44 22.93 -17.22
C PHE A 260 6.12 22.47 -17.83
N GLN A 261 6.01 21.14 -17.94
CA GLN A 261 4.79 20.46 -18.33
C GLN A 261 4.65 19.19 -17.50
N LEU A 262 3.46 18.98 -16.94
CA LEU A 262 3.05 17.74 -16.28
C LEU A 262 2.09 17.02 -17.23
N LEU A 263 2.42 15.78 -17.56
CA LEU A 263 1.63 14.93 -18.46
C LEU A 263 1.22 13.65 -17.71
N ALA A 264 -0.01 13.20 -17.90
CA ALA A 264 -0.47 11.89 -17.48
C ALA A 264 -1.26 11.26 -18.63
N ASN A 265 -1.03 9.97 -18.91
CA ASN A 265 -1.74 9.24 -19.96
C ASN A 265 -1.68 9.95 -21.36
N ASN A 266 -0.57 10.60 -21.67
CA ASN A 266 -0.35 11.43 -22.87
C ASN A 266 -1.21 12.70 -22.95
N GLU A 267 -1.90 13.07 -21.87
CA GLU A 267 -2.63 14.33 -21.77
C GLU A 267 -1.91 15.31 -20.85
N THR A 268 -2.01 16.59 -21.18
CA THR A 268 -1.41 17.65 -20.37
C THR A 268 -2.28 17.97 -19.17
N CYS A 269 -1.74 17.77 -17.96
CA CYS A 269 -2.40 18.16 -16.71
C CYS A 269 -2.12 19.62 -16.36
N CYS A 270 -0.85 20.01 -16.36
CA CYS A 270 -0.42 21.35 -15.99
C CYS A 270 0.73 21.84 -16.86
N THR A 271 0.76 23.13 -17.19
CA THR A 271 1.91 23.79 -17.85
C THR A 271 2.16 25.16 -17.25
N GLY A 272 3.39 25.65 -17.38
CA GLY A 272 3.75 27.01 -16.97
C GLY A 272 5.22 27.32 -17.16
N LEU A 273 5.60 28.49 -16.65
CA LEU A 273 6.98 29.00 -16.63
C LEU A 273 7.32 29.37 -15.19
N ALA A 274 8.39 28.84 -14.63
CA ALA A 274 8.93 29.28 -13.37
C ALA A 274 10.05 30.33 -13.64
N VAL A 275 9.98 31.45 -12.95
CA VAL A 275 11.02 32.49 -12.95
C VAL A 275 12.00 32.13 -11.83
N ILE A 276 13.27 31.94 -12.20
CA ILE A 276 14.32 31.48 -11.30
C ILE A 276 15.25 32.63 -10.94
N GLU A 277 15.50 32.76 -9.64
CA GLU A 277 16.55 33.63 -9.07
C GLU A 277 17.57 32.75 -8.36
N TYR A 278 18.84 33.11 -8.46
CA TYR A 278 19.91 32.49 -7.67
C TYR A 278 20.04 33.28 -6.36
N GLU A 279 20.20 32.61 -5.23
CA GLU A 279 20.65 33.27 -4.03
C GLU A 279 22.07 33.80 -4.30
N ASP A 280 22.22 35.12 -4.45
CA ASP A 280 23.52 35.75 -4.33
C ASP A 280 23.98 35.54 -2.90
N HIS A 281 24.96 34.65 -2.70
CA HIS A 281 25.73 34.69 -1.47
C HIS A 281 26.32 36.10 -1.37
N LEU A 282 25.68 36.95 -0.58
CA LEU A 282 26.31 38.14 -0.08
C LEU A 282 27.59 37.66 0.58
N THR A 283 28.70 37.78 -0.14
CA THR A 283 30.04 37.71 0.42
C THR A 283 30.09 38.83 1.42
N ASP A 284 29.95 38.47 2.70
CA ASP A 284 30.29 39.35 3.79
C ASP A 284 31.71 39.83 3.57
N CYS A 285 31.84 41.17 3.27
CA CYS A 285 33.07 41.92 3.34
C CYS A 285 33.39 42.24 4.79
#